data_a4064f671a12e7c78a4573c3eff6fa03
#
_entry.id   a4064f671a12e7c78a4573c3eff6fa03
#
_cell.length_a   1.000
_cell.length_b   1.000
_cell.length_c   1.000
_cell.angle_alpha   90.00
_cell.angle_beta   90.00
_cell.angle_gamma   90.00
#
_symmetry.space_group_name_H-M   'P 1'
#
loop_
_entity.id
_entity.type
_entity.pdbx_description
1 polymer ?
#
loop_
_entity_poly.entity_id
_entity_poly.type
_entity_poly.pdbx_seq_one_letter_code
_entity_poly.pdbx_strand_id
1 'polypeptide(L)'
;MYYAIASGKIRSGFAVKHVIQDIETLNRRALKHELDVTAVSVHAYAYLKDYVILKSGGSFGLSYGPIVITRKNNKIPADKLSQCTIAIPGKLTSANLLLKLAIGNFRGIEMSFEAIPAAVAAGKVDAGLVIHEEQITYDKTKFAKALDLGKWWSANIGGLPVPLGINVASARTMSKKQIEEFSRVFTRSVKYGLENVDVAVNYAMQYGRGQTKATITKFVKMYVNKLTIDMGRDGRKAIDKLFRLAKERKIMDSDIVVTVV
;
A
#
# COMPACT_ATOMS: atom_id res chain seq x y z
N MET A 1 -2.72 13.41 -0.87
CA MET A 1 -4.05 13.02 -1.37
C MET A 1 -5.20 13.70 -0.62
N TYR A 2 -5.28 13.55 0.69
CA TYR A 2 -6.39 14.09 1.52
C TYR A 2 -6.24 15.57 1.91
N TYR A 3 -5.09 16.18 1.67
CA TYR A 3 -4.76 17.54 2.10
C TYR A 3 -5.86 18.56 1.79
N ALA A 4 -6.29 18.63 0.53
CA ALA A 4 -7.19 19.68 0.10
C ALA A 4 -8.61 19.55 0.69
N ILE A 5 -9.07 18.33 0.98
CA ILE A 5 -10.34 18.11 1.70
C ILE A 5 -10.14 18.45 3.18
N ALA A 6 -9.11 17.90 3.82
CA ALA A 6 -8.86 18.07 5.25
C ALA A 6 -8.58 19.53 5.65
N SER A 7 -7.99 20.33 4.74
CA SER A 7 -7.70 21.76 4.95
C SER A 7 -8.80 22.70 4.43
N GLY A 8 -9.95 22.18 3.96
CA GLY A 8 -11.05 22.97 3.45
C GLY A 8 -10.77 23.70 2.12
N LYS A 9 -9.68 23.37 1.41
CA LYS A 9 -9.33 23.95 0.10
C LYS A 9 -10.31 23.53 -1.00
N ILE A 10 -10.95 22.38 -0.81
CA ILE A 10 -12.01 21.90 -1.68
C ILE A 10 -13.28 21.79 -0.86
N ARG A 11 -14.30 22.53 -1.27
CA ARG A 11 -15.65 22.40 -0.69
C ARG A 11 -16.21 21.03 -1.06
N SER A 12 -16.70 20.33 -0.06
CA SER A 12 -17.43 19.07 -0.20
C SER A 12 -18.79 19.19 0.49
N GLY A 13 -19.79 18.49 0.01
CA GLY A 13 -21.07 18.32 0.70
C GLY A 13 -20.98 17.41 1.94
N PHE A 14 -19.77 16.99 2.33
CA PHE A 14 -19.52 16.04 3.42
C PHE A 14 -18.86 16.73 4.62
N ALA A 15 -19.31 16.37 5.83
CA ALA A 15 -18.54 16.61 7.05
C ALA A 15 -17.45 15.54 7.14
N VAL A 16 -16.18 15.92 6.92
CA VAL A 16 -15.07 14.96 6.85
C VAL A 16 -14.28 14.99 8.16
N LYS A 17 -14.23 13.85 8.86
CA LYS A 17 -13.30 13.60 9.97
C LYS A 17 -12.13 12.77 9.45
N HIS A 18 -10.96 13.37 9.38
CA HIS A 18 -9.75 12.68 8.90
C HIS A 18 -9.10 11.88 10.04
N VAL A 19 -8.97 10.56 9.83
CA VAL A 19 -8.32 9.63 10.76
C VAL A 19 -7.08 9.06 10.08
N ILE A 20 -5.90 9.26 10.68
CA ILE A 20 -4.62 8.80 10.13
C ILE A 20 -4.07 7.67 10.99
N GLN A 21 -3.89 6.52 10.36
CA GLN A 21 -3.35 5.30 10.97
C GLN A 21 -2.48 4.56 9.94
N ASP A 22 -1.73 3.55 10.41
CA ASP A 22 -1.01 2.64 9.51
C ASP A 22 -1.97 1.77 8.69
N ILE A 23 -1.46 1.24 7.57
CA ILE A 23 -2.31 0.55 6.59
C ILE A 23 -2.90 -0.75 7.13
N GLU A 24 -2.19 -1.50 7.98
CA GLU A 24 -2.74 -2.74 8.53
C GLU A 24 -3.86 -2.47 9.54
N THR A 25 -3.72 -1.42 10.36
CA THR A 25 -4.78 -0.94 11.23
C THR A 25 -6.02 -0.52 10.44
N LEU A 26 -5.84 0.23 9.32
CA LEU A 26 -6.94 0.61 8.44
C LEU A 26 -7.59 -0.62 7.77
N ASN A 27 -6.80 -1.60 7.33
CA ASN A 27 -7.31 -2.87 6.79
C ASN A 27 -8.25 -3.56 7.80
N ARG A 28 -7.81 -3.69 9.06
CA ARG A 28 -8.58 -4.34 10.13
C ARG A 28 -9.84 -3.57 10.50
N ARG A 29 -9.78 -2.24 10.48
CA ARG A 29 -10.95 -1.38 10.72
C ARG A 29 -11.97 -1.46 9.59
N ALA A 30 -11.51 -1.55 8.33
CA ALA A 30 -12.38 -1.76 7.19
C ALA A 30 -13.14 -3.09 7.28
N LEU A 31 -12.46 -4.18 7.69
CA LEU A 31 -13.11 -5.48 7.94
C LEU A 31 -14.23 -5.42 8.99
N LYS A 32 -14.11 -4.50 9.95
CA LYS A 32 -15.13 -4.25 10.98
C LYS A 32 -16.18 -3.22 10.58
N HIS A 33 -16.10 -2.68 9.36
CA HIS A 33 -16.96 -1.60 8.84
C HIS A 33 -16.97 -0.33 9.71
N GLU A 34 -15.83 0.03 10.30
CA GLU A 34 -15.69 1.19 11.18
C GLU A 34 -15.47 2.52 10.43
N LEU A 35 -15.27 2.48 9.13
CA LEU A 35 -14.87 3.63 8.31
C LEU A 35 -15.75 3.73 7.07
N ASP A 36 -16.29 4.94 6.80
CA ASP A 36 -17.09 5.20 5.62
C ASP A 36 -16.24 5.18 4.34
N VAL A 37 -15.07 5.81 4.41
CA VAL A 37 -14.05 5.81 3.35
C VAL A 37 -12.69 5.56 3.98
N THR A 38 -11.90 4.69 3.37
CA THR A 38 -10.57 4.37 3.90
C THR A 38 -9.60 3.93 2.82
N ALA A 39 -8.31 4.17 3.07
CA ALA A 39 -7.24 3.47 2.35
C ALA A 39 -7.14 2.04 2.86
N VAL A 40 -6.97 1.10 1.94
CA VAL A 40 -6.69 -0.30 2.27
C VAL A 40 -5.64 -0.88 1.32
N SER A 41 -4.98 -1.92 1.77
CA SER A 41 -4.17 -2.74 0.87
C SER A 41 -5.06 -3.43 -0.17
N VAL A 42 -4.57 -3.57 -1.41
CA VAL A 42 -5.31 -4.34 -2.44
C VAL A 42 -5.61 -5.76 -1.94
N HIS A 43 -4.68 -6.39 -1.22
CA HIS A 43 -4.90 -7.70 -0.60
C HIS A 43 -6.10 -7.70 0.36
N ALA A 44 -6.21 -6.70 1.22
CA ALA A 44 -7.31 -6.61 2.18
C ALA A 44 -8.67 -6.48 1.51
N TYR A 45 -8.75 -5.82 0.35
CA TYR A 45 -9.99 -5.66 -0.40
C TYR A 45 -10.66 -7.01 -0.73
N ALA A 46 -9.89 -8.05 -0.93
CA ALA A 46 -10.42 -9.39 -1.19
C ALA A 46 -11.32 -9.95 -0.08
N TYR A 47 -11.20 -9.42 1.13
CA TYR A 47 -11.95 -9.85 2.30
C TYR A 47 -13.03 -8.83 2.70
N LEU A 48 -13.10 -7.68 2.02
CA LEU A 48 -14.07 -6.65 2.32
C LEU A 48 -15.40 -6.94 1.62
N LYS A 49 -16.48 -6.89 2.41
CA LYS A 49 -17.85 -6.91 1.89
C LYS A 49 -18.40 -5.49 1.89
N ASP A 50 -19.28 -5.19 0.93
CA ASP A 50 -19.99 -3.92 0.85
C ASP A 50 -19.08 -2.68 0.73
N TYR A 51 -17.89 -2.85 0.16
CA TYR A 51 -17.00 -1.76 -0.20
C TYR A 51 -16.78 -1.71 -1.71
N VAL A 52 -16.75 -0.50 -2.26
CA VAL A 52 -16.40 -0.24 -3.65
C VAL A 52 -15.10 0.55 -3.74
N ILE A 53 -14.30 0.28 -4.73
CA ILE A 53 -13.02 0.97 -4.94
C ILE A 53 -13.27 2.32 -5.58
N LEU A 54 -12.66 3.37 -5.03
CA LEU A 54 -12.60 4.69 -5.67
C LEU A 54 -11.53 4.67 -6.76
N LYS A 55 -11.84 5.22 -7.94
CA LYS A 55 -10.89 5.29 -9.07
C LYS A 55 -9.62 6.08 -8.75
N SER A 56 -9.72 7.01 -7.78
CA SER A 56 -8.62 7.90 -7.35
C SER A 56 -7.99 7.44 -6.03
N GLY A 57 -6.79 7.94 -5.76
CA GLY A 57 -6.06 7.72 -4.51
C GLY A 57 -5.32 6.38 -4.45
N GLY A 58 -5.32 5.60 -5.53
CA GLY A 58 -4.58 4.36 -5.59
C GLY A 58 -3.07 4.58 -5.51
N SER A 59 -2.38 3.67 -4.83
CA SER A 59 -0.93 3.61 -4.73
C SER A 59 -0.42 2.45 -5.59
N PHE A 60 0.18 2.80 -6.72
CA PHE A 60 0.71 1.86 -7.70
C PHE A 60 2.20 2.12 -7.92
N GLY A 61 3.01 1.07 -7.77
CA GLY A 61 4.45 1.15 -8.03
C GLY A 61 4.77 1.02 -9.52
N LEU A 62 5.55 1.98 -10.05
CA LEU A 62 6.07 1.92 -11.41
C LEU A 62 7.50 1.37 -11.35
N SER A 63 7.67 0.05 -11.48
CA SER A 63 8.95 -0.66 -11.35
C SER A 63 9.60 -0.62 -9.97
N TYR A 64 8.88 -0.24 -8.93
CA TYR A 64 9.31 -0.26 -7.54
C TYR A 64 8.19 -0.81 -6.64
N GLY A 65 8.55 -1.30 -5.47
CA GLY A 65 7.61 -1.89 -4.53
C GLY A 65 8.27 -2.27 -3.22
N PRO A 66 7.60 -3.03 -2.36
CA PRO A 66 8.18 -3.55 -1.13
C PRO A 66 9.47 -4.32 -1.39
N ILE A 67 10.37 -4.30 -0.42
CA ILE A 67 11.63 -5.04 -0.50
C ILE A 67 11.81 -5.93 0.71
N VAL A 68 12.56 -7.01 0.55
CA VAL A 68 13.01 -7.86 1.66
C VAL A 68 14.45 -7.51 1.98
N ILE A 69 14.71 -7.19 3.24
CA ILE A 69 16.04 -6.92 3.77
C ILE A 69 16.51 -8.05 4.67
N THR A 70 17.84 -8.28 4.67
CA THR A 70 18.56 -9.20 5.58
C THR A 70 19.73 -8.45 6.21
N ARG A 71 20.34 -9.00 7.24
CA ARG A 71 21.58 -8.44 7.78
C ARG A 71 22.70 -8.45 6.73
N LYS A 72 23.50 -7.41 6.72
CA LYS A 72 24.61 -7.26 5.75
C LYS A 72 25.67 -8.37 5.87
N ASN A 73 25.95 -8.79 7.10
CA ASN A 73 26.90 -9.85 7.44
C ASN A 73 26.31 -11.27 7.34
N ASN A 74 24.99 -11.38 7.14
CA ASN A 74 24.29 -12.65 6.92
C ASN A 74 23.27 -12.46 5.77
N LYS A 75 23.81 -12.36 4.56
CA LYS A 75 22.98 -12.21 3.34
C LYS A 75 22.31 -13.53 3.01
N ILE A 76 21.00 -13.47 2.84
CA ILE A 76 20.19 -14.62 2.43
C ILE A 76 19.75 -14.37 0.99
N PRO A 77 20.04 -15.26 0.05
CA PRO A 77 19.59 -15.14 -1.33
C PRO A 77 18.07 -15.38 -1.45
N ALA A 78 17.47 -14.85 -2.51
CA ALA A 78 16.01 -14.84 -2.66
C ALA A 78 15.39 -16.24 -2.68
N ASP A 79 16.06 -17.23 -3.24
CA ASP A 79 15.64 -18.64 -3.32
C ASP A 79 15.62 -19.36 -1.96
N LYS A 80 16.28 -18.81 -0.94
CA LYS A 80 16.30 -19.35 0.43
C LYS A 80 15.31 -18.66 1.37
N LEU A 81 14.67 -17.57 0.95
CA LEU A 81 13.77 -16.80 1.81
C LEU A 81 12.55 -17.59 2.30
N SER A 82 12.06 -18.57 1.53
CA SER A 82 10.93 -19.42 1.94
C SER A 82 11.21 -20.25 3.19
N GLN A 83 12.48 -20.52 3.49
CA GLN A 83 12.93 -21.30 4.65
C GLN A 83 13.17 -20.41 5.89
N CYS A 84 13.00 -19.09 5.76
CA CYS A 84 13.34 -18.11 6.77
C CYS A 84 12.14 -17.68 7.60
N THR A 85 12.44 -17.17 8.80
CA THR A 85 11.49 -16.38 9.58
C THR A 85 11.56 -14.92 9.11
N ILE A 86 10.46 -14.41 8.56
CA ILE A 86 10.40 -13.09 7.96
C ILE A 86 9.44 -12.19 8.76
N ALA A 87 9.93 -11.06 9.25
CA ALA A 87 9.05 -10.03 9.80
C ALA A 87 8.21 -9.38 8.69
N ILE A 88 6.90 -9.29 8.91
CA ILE A 88 5.94 -8.70 7.95
C ILE A 88 5.15 -7.55 8.60
N PRO A 89 4.80 -6.51 7.82
CA PRO A 89 4.10 -5.32 8.34
C PRO A 89 2.60 -5.54 8.60
N GLY A 90 2.10 -6.71 8.24
CA GLY A 90 0.70 -7.11 8.41
C GLY A 90 0.29 -8.20 7.43
N LYS A 91 -0.54 -9.11 7.89
CA LYS A 91 -1.00 -10.27 7.08
C LYS A 91 -1.86 -9.85 5.90
N LEU A 92 -2.60 -8.73 6.03
CA LEU A 92 -3.52 -8.23 5.00
C LEU A 92 -2.85 -7.24 4.04
N THR A 93 -1.56 -6.93 4.21
CA THR A 93 -0.85 -6.01 3.32
C THR A 93 -0.63 -6.60 1.94
N SER A 94 -0.71 -5.79 0.89
CA SER A 94 -0.33 -6.19 -0.48
C SER A 94 1.13 -6.62 -0.56
N ALA A 95 1.99 -6.06 0.30
CA ALA A 95 3.38 -6.46 0.41
C ALA A 95 3.52 -7.94 0.80
N ASN A 96 2.73 -8.39 1.79
CA ASN A 96 2.72 -9.79 2.22
C ASN A 96 2.19 -10.71 1.12
N LEU A 97 1.13 -10.32 0.39
CA LEU A 97 0.62 -11.11 -0.74
C LEU A 97 1.66 -11.22 -1.86
N LEU A 98 2.31 -10.12 -2.22
CA LEU A 98 3.38 -10.10 -3.22
C LEU A 98 4.56 -10.99 -2.82
N LEU A 99 4.93 -10.98 -1.53
CA LEU A 99 5.99 -11.85 -1.03
C LEU A 99 5.60 -13.32 -1.15
N LYS A 100 4.39 -13.70 -0.74
CA LYS A 100 3.87 -15.08 -0.92
C LYS A 100 3.84 -15.49 -2.39
N LEU A 101 3.46 -14.59 -3.29
CA LEU A 101 3.53 -14.84 -4.72
C LEU A 101 4.96 -15.05 -5.22
N ALA A 102 5.93 -14.34 -4.66
CA ALA A 102 7.32 -14.42 -5.12
C ALA A 102 8.06 -15.67 -4.63
N ILE A 103 7.88 -16.04 -3.36
CA ILE A 103 8.69 -17.10 -2.71
C ILE A 103 7.88 -18.28 -2.18
N GLY A 104 6.54 -18.25 -2.31
CA GLY A 104 5.67 -19.29 -1.73
C GLY A 104 5.42 -19.06 -0.22
N ASN A 105 5.12 -20.16 0.47
CA ASN A 105 4.89 -20.12 1.92
C ASN A 105 6.19 -19.91 2.69
N PHE A 106 6.11 -19.17 3.79
CA PHE A 106 7.21 -18.88 4.70
C PHE A 106 6.68 -18.66 6.13
N ARG A 107 7.57 -18.65 7.11
CA ARG A 107 7.23 -18.32 8.50
C ARG A 107 7.21 -16.81 8.68
N GLY A 108 6.01 -16.20 8.63
CA GLY A 108 5.81 -14.76 8.83
C GLY A 108 5.54 -14.39 10.28
N ILE A 109 6.29 -13.41 10.82
CA ILE A 109 6.03 -12.79 12.13
C ILE A 109 5.52 -11.37 11.90
N GLU A 110 4.26 -11.14 12.29
CA GLU A 110 3.63 -9.82 12.16
C GLU A 110 4.12 -8.87 13.24
N MET A 111 4.51 -7.67 12.84
CA MET A 111 4.89 -6.58 13.73
C MET A 111 4.70 -5.21 13.07
N SER A 112 4.76 -4.14 13.88
CA SER A 112 4.78 -2.77 13.31
C SER A 112 5.88 -2.64 12.27
N PHE A 113 5.57 -2.05 11.12
CA PHE A 113 6.54 -1.90 10.04
C PHE A 113 7.79 -1.12 10.47
N GLU A 114 7.66 -0.18 11.41
CA GLU A 114 8.76 0.58 12.01
C GLU A 114 9.71 -0.30 12.83
N ALA A 115 9.21 -1.39 13.42
CA ALA A 115 10.02 -2.31 14.23
C ALA A 115 10.81 -3.33 13.39
N ILE A 116 10.45 -3.53 12.12
CA ILE A 116 11.03 -4.56 11.26
C ILE A 116 12.56 -4.43 11.11
N PRO A 117 13.13 -3.25 10.76
CA PRO A 117 14.58 -3.13 10.63
C PRO A 117 15.33 -3.46 11.92
N ALA A 118 14.79 -3.01 13.08
CA ALA A 118 15.40 -3.31 14.37
C ALA A 118 15.35 -4.81 14.72
N ALA A 119 14.25 -5.49 14.39
CA ALA A 119 14.12 -6.94 14.61
C ALA A 119 15.12 -7.75 13.75
N VAL A 120 15.31 -7.34 12.48
CA VAL A 120 16.31 -7.94 11.59
C VAL A 120 17.72 -7.69 12.12
N ALA A 121 18.06 -6.45 12.52
CA ALA A 121 19.37 -6.11 13.06
C ALA A 121 19.71 -6.91 14.33
N ALA A 122 18.73 -7.08 15.23
CA ALA A 122 18.87 -7.85 16.46
C ALA A 122 18.90 -9.38 16.25
N GLY A 123 18.67 -9.87 15.02
CA GLY A 123 18.59 -11.31 14.74
C GLY A 123 17.37 -12.02 15.29
N LYS A 124 16.32 -11.28 15.68
CA LYS A 124 15.06 -11.85 16.14
C LYS A 124 14.30 -12.54 14.99
N VAL A 125 14.57 -12.11 13.76
CA VAL A 125 14.10 -12.70 12.50
C VAL A 125 15.25 -12.74 11.51
N ASP A 126 15.15 -13.61 10.51
CA ASP A 126 16.18 -13.77 9.48
C ASP A 126 16.12 -12.65 8.44
N ALA A 127 14.92 -12.23 8.09
CA ALA A 127 14.65 -11.21 7.08
C ALA A 127 13.48 -10.32 7.49
N GLY A 128 13.30 -9.19 6.81
CA GLY A 128 12.20 -8.27 7.03
C GLY A 128 11.63 -7.72 5.74
N LEU A 129 10.31 -7.75 5.62
CA LEU A 129 9.56 -7.14 4.53
C LEU A 129 9.30 -5.67 4.86
N VAL A 130 10.00 -4.75 4.22
CA VAL A 130 9.88 -3.31 4.47
C VAL A 130 9.04 -2.62 3.41
N ILE A 131 8.22 -1.68 3.88
CA ILE A 131 7.27 -0.89 3.12
C ILE A 131 7.50 0.61 3.40
N HIS A 132 6.70 1.48 2.82
CA HIS A 132 6.77 2.94 3.02
C HIS A 132 8.18 3.50 2.73
N GLU A 133 8.57 4.54 3.45
CA GLU A 133 9.86 5.21 3.28
C GLU A 133 11.08 4.33 3.58
N GLU A 134 10.96 3.31 4.42
CA GLU A 134 12.04 2.36 4.73
C GLU A 134 12.57 1.65 3.49
N GLN A 135 11.77 1.49 2.44
CA GLN A 135 12.25 0.95 1.16
C GLN A 135 13.38 1.80 0.54
N ILE A 136 13.44 3.08 0.89
CA ILE A 136 14.40 4.05 0.37
C ILE A 136 15.51 4.34 1.38
N THR A 137 15.14 4.35 2.67
CA THR A 137 15.97 4.87 3.77
C THR A 137 16.67 3.80 4.60
N TYR A 138 16.36 2.52 4.39
CA TYR A 138 17.04 1.46 5.15
C TYR A 138 18.56 1.59 5.10
N ASP A 139 19.20 1.37 6.23
CA ASP A 139 20.66 1.51 6.38
C ASP A 139 21.41 0.42 5.59
N LYS A 140 21.96 0.80 4.44
CA LYS A 140 22.72 -0.09 3.55
C LYS A 140 24.06 -0.56 4.16
N THR A 141 24.49 0.03 5.26
CA THR A 141 25.69 -0.44 5.99
C THR A 141 25.34 -1.65 6.86
N LYS A 142 24.12 -1.70 7.38
CA LYS A 142 23.60 -2.78 8.24
C LYS A 142 22.83 -3.85 7.48
N PHE A 143 22.16 -3.47 6.40
CA PHE A 143 21.25 -4.36 5.66
C PHE A 143 21.65 -4.56 4.21
N ALA A 144 21.34 -5.73 3.69
CA ALA A 144 21.36 -6.07 2.27
C ALA A 144 19.91 -6.27 1.77
N LYS A 145 19.62 -5.84 0.55
CA LYS A 145 18.37 -6.16 -0.13
C LYS A 145 18.45 -7.57 -0.70
N ALA A 146 17.61 -8.48 -0.18
CA ALA A 146 17.55 -9.86 -0.63
C ALA A 146 16.58 -10.03 -1.81
N LEU A 147 15.44 -9.31 -1.79
CA LEU A 147 14.43 -9.36 -2.84
C LEU A 147 13.80 -7.98 -3.04
N ASP A 148 13.53 -7.62 -4.30
CA ASP A 148 12.80 -6.42 -4.70
C ASP A 148 11.49 -6.85 -5.37
N LEU A 149 10.38 -6.71 -4.67
CA LEU A 149 9.08 -7.17 -5.16
C LEU A 149 8.55 -6.34 -6.32
N GLY A 150 8.98 -5.08 -6.45
CA GLY A 150 8.66 -4.27 -7.62
C GLY A 150 9.34 -4.79 -8.88
N LYS A 151 10.63 -5.12 -8.77
CA LYS A 151 11.40 -5.75 -9.86
C LYS A 151 10.87 -7.15 -10.19
N TRP A 152 10.58 -7.93 -9.15
CA TRP A 152 9.97 -9.25 -9.34
C TRP A 152 8.65 -9.17 -10.10
N TRP A 153 7.75 -8.22 -9.72
CA TRP A 153 6.49 -8.00 -10.41
C TRP A 153 6.71 -7.63 -11.88
N SER A 154 7.58 -6.66 -12.15
CA SER A 154 7.88 -6.21 -13.51
C SER A 154 8.44 -7.33 -14.39
N ALA A 155 9.30 -8.19 -13.84
CA ALA A 155 9.89 -9.31 -14.57
C ALA A 155 8.88 -10.45 -14.87
N ASN A 156 7.92 -10.69 -13.98
CA ASN A 156 6.99 -11.81 -14.10
C ASN A 156 5.63 -11.44 -14.71
N ILE A 157 5.20 -10.18 -14.57
CA ILE A 157 3.87 -9.74 -15.01
C ILE A 157 3.95 -8.88 -16.26
N GLY A 158 5.04 -8.12 -16.41
CA GLY A 158 5.29 -7.25 -17.56
C GLY A 158 4.27 -6.10 -17.70
N GLY A 159 4.74 -4.87 -17.89
CA GLY A 159 3.94 -3.73 -18.31
C GLY A 159 2.86 -3.21 -17.35
N LEU A 160 2.44 -3.97 -16.34
CA LEU A 160 1.44 -3.54 -15.36
C LEU A 160 2.09 -2.97 -14.10
N PRO A 161 1.52 -1.90 -13.51
CA PRO A 161 2.01 -1.33 -12.27
C PRO A 161 1.81 -2.30 -11.10
N VAL A 162 2.64 -2.19 -10.05
CA VAL A 162 2.49 -2.98 -8.82
C VAL A 162 1.30 -2.47 -8.01
N PRO A 163 0.23 -3.23 -7.80
CA PRO A 163 -0.95 -2.76 -7.06
C PRO A 163 -0.71 -2.89 -5.55
N LEU A 164 -0.57 -1.78 -4.85
CA LEU A 164 -0.22 -1.76 -3.43
C LEU A 164 -1.39 -1.36 -2.53
N GLY A 165 -1.96 -0.19 -2.78
CA GLY A 165 -3.04 0.36 -1.98
C GLY A 165 -4.11 1.02 -2.83
N ILE A 166 -5.34 1.01 -2.33
CA ILE A 166 -6.51 1.62 -2.95
C ILE A 166 -7.32 2.34 -1.88
N ASN A 167 -8.19 3.24 -2.31
CA ASN A 167 -9.20 3.81 -1.43
C ASN A 167 -10.54 3.17 -1.74
N VAL A 168 -11.29 2.88 -0.70
CA VAL A 168 -12.60 2.23 -0.79
C VAL A 168 -13.65 3.03 -0.02
N ALA A 169 -14.90 2.97 -0.48
CA ALA A 169 -16.06 3.56 0.18
C ALA A 169 -17.07 2.48 0.54
N SER A 170 -17.66 2.60 1.72
CA SER A 170 -18.62 1.64 2.26
C SER A 170 -20.01 1.86 1.65
N ALA A 171 -20.54 0.88 0.94
CA ALA A 171 -21.92 0.85 0.47
C ALA A 171 -22.94 0.55 1.59
N ARG A 172 -22.47 0.24 2.81
CA ARG A 172 -23.31 0.10 4.01
C ARG A 172 -23.77 1.45 4.56
N THR A 173 -22.83 2.42 4.58
CA THR A 173 -23.04 3.72 5.25
C THR A 173 -23.27 4.84 4.25
N MET A 174 -22.94 4.64 2.98
CA MET A 174 -23.05 5.63 1.91
C MET A 174 -23.92 5.09 0.77
N SER A 175 -24.87 5.90 0.31
CA SER A 175 -25.62 5.62 -0.92
C SER A 175 -24.71 5.71 -2.14
N LYS A 176 -25.10 5.06 -3.25
CA LYS A 176 -24.38 5.12 -4.52
C LYS A 176 -24.09 6.56 -4.96
N LYS A 177 -25.06 7.47 -4.84
CA LYS A 177 -24.93 8.90 -5.18
C LYS A 177 -23.86 9.58 -4.31
N GLN A 178 -23.86 9.29 -3.00
CA GLN A 178 -22.83 9.84 -2.09
C GLN A 178 -21.43 9.31 -2.42
N ILE A 179 -21.29 8.03 -2.75
CA ILE A 179 -20.01 7.44 -3.15
C ILE A 179 -19.48 8.08 -4.44
N GLU A 180 -20.34 8.25 -5.45
CA GLU A 180 -19.98 8.91 -6.71
C GLU A 180 -19.58 10.38 -6.48
N GLU A 181 -20.33 11.10 -5.63
CA GLU A 181 -20.00 12.49 -5.28
C GLU A 181 -18.66 12.57 -4.52
N PHE A 182 -18.46 11.71 -3.52
CA PHE A 182 -17.18 11.65 -2.79
C PHE A 182 -16.03 11.29 -3.73
N SER A 183 -16.19 10.35 -4.66
CA SER A 183 -15.20 10.00 -5.66
C SER A 183 -14.77 11.21 -6.49
N ARG A 184 -15.72 12.05 -6.92
CA ARG A 184 -15.41 13.30 -7.65
C ARG A 184 -14.65 14.31 -6.78
N VAL A 185 -15.09 14.51 -5.54
CA VAL A 185 -14.43 15.40 -4.57
C VAL A 185 -13.01 14.92 -4.28
N PHE A 186 -12.84 13.61 -4.06
CA PHE A 186 -11.55 13.01 -3.76
C PHE A 186 -10.58 13.12 -4.95
N THR A 187 -11.05 12.89 -6.18
CA THR A 187 -10.26 13.11 -7.40
C THR A 187 -9.74 14.55 -7.48
N ARG A 188 -10.59 15.54 -7.17
CA ARG A 188 -10.19 16.96 -7.12
C ARG A 188 -9.11 17.19 -6.05
N SER A 189 -9.25 16.56 -4.88
CA SER A 189 -8.29 16.67 -3.80
C SER A 189 -6.92 16.09 -4.17
N VAL A 190 -6.89 14.95 -4.85
CA VAL A 190 -5.66 14.35 -5.37
C VAL A 190 -4.98 15.28 -6.39
N LYS A 191 -5.73 15.80 -7.36
CA LYS A 191 -5.22 16.77 -8.35
C LYS A 191 -4.64 18.00 -7.68
N TYR A 192 -5.39 18.62 -6.77
CA TYR A 192 -4.94 19.80 -6.02
C TYR A 192 -3.62 19.52 -5.27
N GLY A 193 -3.51 18.37 -4.62
CA GLY A 193 -2.28 17.98 -3.92
C GLY A 193 -1.08 17.80 -4.85
N LEU A 194 -1.30 17.30 -6.08
CA LEU A 194 -0.24 17.18 -7.10
C LEU A 194 0.17 18.52 -7.70
N GLU A 195 -0.76 19.44 -7.87
CA GLU A 195 -0.49 20.80 -8.34
C GLU A 195 0.19 21.67 -7.27
N ASN A 196 0.00 21.31 -5.97
CA ASN A 196 0.52 22.04 -4.81
C ASN A 196 1.39 21.14 -3.92
N VAL A 197 2.39 20.46 -4.51
CA VAL A 197 3.17 19.41 -3.85
C VAL A 197 3.84 19.90 -2.55
N ASP A 198 4.44 21.10 -2.56
CA ASP A 198 5.16 21.61 -1.39
C ASP A 198 4.24 21.81 -0.18
N VAL A 199 3.03 22.33 -0.40
CA VAL A 199 2.05 22.56 0.66
C VAL A 199 1.48 21.20 1.13
N ALA A 200 1.20 20.30 0.21
CA ALA A 200 0.74 18.95 0.53
C ALA A 200 1.80 18.13 1.31
N VAL A 201 3.08 18.29 0.98
CA VAL A 201 4.19 17.68 1.71
C VAL A 201 4.33 18.32 3.10
N ASN A 202 4.23 19.63 3.25
CA ASN A 202 4.27 20.30 4.57
C ASN A 202 3.12 19.80 5.47
N TYR A 203 1.93 19.57 4.90
CA TYR A 203 0.83 18.93 5.64
C TYR A 203 1.19 17.48 6.03
N ALA A 204 1.77 16.70 5.11
CA ALA A 204 2.16 15.32 5.37
C ALA A 204 3.30 15.22 6.42
N MET A 205 4.15 16.24 6.55
CA MET A 205 5.21 16.30 7.56
C MET A 205 4.68 16.21 9.00
N GLN A 206 3.46 16.67 9.26
CA GLN A 206 2.82 16.54 10.58
C GLN A 206 2.63 15.06 11.00
N TYR A 207 2.70 14.15 10.03
CA TYR A 207 2.52 12.71 10.19
C TYR A 207 3.76 11.91 9.78
N GLY A 208 4.87 12.61 9.48
CA GLY A 208 6.08 12.05 8.86
C GLY A 208 7.00 11.29 9.82
N ARG A 209 6.60 11.06 11.08
CA ARG A 209 7.29 10.16 12.03
C ARG A 209 8.80 10.40 12.13
N GLY A 210 9.22 11.66 12.16
CA GLY A 210 10.64 12.04 12.26
C GLY A 210 11.44 11.97 10.95
N GLN A 211 10.78 11.63 9.82
CA GLN A 211 11.43 11.64 8.51
C GLN A 211 11.71 13.07 8.02
N THR A 212 12.76 13.23 7.22
CA THR A 212 13.08 14.53 6.62
C THR A 212 12.09 14.91 5.51
N LYS A 213 11.90 16.21 5.27
CA LYS A 213 11.08 16.70 4.15
C LYS A 213 11.54 16.13 2.81
N ALA A 214 12.86 15.98 2.60
CA ALA A 214 13.42 15.40 1.38
C ALA A 214 12.99 13.93 1.20
N THR A 215 13.03 13.12 2.26
CA THR A 215 12.57 11.72 2.25
C THR A 215 11.08 11.63 1.93
N ILE A 216 10.24 12.41 2.61
CA ILE A 216 8.79 12.42 2.39
C ILE A 216 8.47 12.91 0.97
N THR A 217 9.13 13.96 0.48
CA THR A 217 8.95 14.44 -0.90
C THR A 217 9.29 13.35 -1.92
N LYS A 218 10.41 12.65 -1.72
CA LYS A 218 10.82 11.55 -2.60
C LYS A 218 9.79 10.42 -2.58
N PHE A 219 9.35 10.02 -1.40
CA PHE A 219 8.34 8.97 -1.24
C PHE A 219 7.00 9.39 -1.89
N VAL A 220 6.51 10.60 -1.64
CA VAL A 220 5.29 11.12 -2.25
C VAL A 220 5.40 11.10 -3.77
N LYS A 221 6.49 11.59 -4.36
CA LYS A 221 6.69 11.59 -5.83
C LYS A 221 6.76 10.19 -6.44
N MET A 222 7.17 9.18 -5.68
CA MET A 222 7.13 7.78 -6.13
C MET A 222 5.71 7.24 -6.17
N TYR A 223 4.94 7.43 -5.10
CA TYR A 223 3.65 6.76 -4.92
C TYR A 223 2.43 7.59 -5.32
N VAL A 224 2.58 8.91 -5.45
CA VAL A 224 1.52 9.82 -5.93
C VAL A 224 1.85 10.21 -7.36
N ASN A 225 1.24 9.54 -8.31
CA ASN A 225 1.49 9.65 -9.74
C ASN A 225 0.16 9.72 -10.54
N LYS A 226 0.22 9.62 -11.86
CA LYS A 226 -0.98 9.67 -12.72
C LYS A 226 -2.03 8.62 -12.33
N LEU A 227 -1.60 7.42 -11.91
CA LEU A 227 -2.51 6.36 -11.47
C LEU A 227 -3.19 6.69 -10.13
N THR A 228 -2.62 7.61 -9.35
CA THR A 228 -3.27 8.12 -8.14
C THR A 228 -4.44 9.04 -8.47
N ILE A 229 -4.39 9.78 -9.59
CA ILE A 229 -5.52 10.60 -10.05
C ILE A 229 -6.65 9.72 -10.55
N ASP A 230 -6.30 8.75 -11.37
CA ASP A 230 -7.21 7.73 -11.90
C ASP A 230 -6.39 6.46 -12.20
N MET A 231 -6.75 5.35 -11.58
CA MET A 231 -6.04 4.09 -11.82
C MET A 231 -6.20 3.57 -13.25
N GLY A 232 -7.24 4.02 -13.94
CA GLY A 232 -7.51 3.70 -15.33
C GLY A 232 -7.63 2.20 -15.59
N ARG A 233 -7.45 1.84 -16.86
CA ARG A 233 -7.49 0.44 -17.29
C ARG A 233 -6.34 -0.39 -16.75
N ASP A 234 -5.14 0.19 -16.68
CA ASP A 234 -3.94 -0.57 -16.30
C ASP A 234 -3.90 -0.84 -14.77
N GLY A 235 -4.35 0.11 -13.95
CA GLY A 235 -4.52 -0.12 -12.51
C GLY A 235 -5.55 -1.21 -12.22
N ARG A 236 -6.70 -1.20 -12.89
CA ARG A 236 -7.72 -2.27 -12.77
C ARG A 236 -7.14 -3.64 -13.19
N LYS A 237 -6.50 -3.70 -14.37
CA LYS A 237 -5.84 -4.93 -14.83
C LYS A 237 -4.78 -5.44 -13.88
N ALA A 238 -4.03 -4.55 -13.23
CA ALA A 238 -3.02 -4.93 -12.23
C ALA A 238 -3.65 -5.57 -10.99
N ILE A 239 -4.77 -5.00 -10.50
CA ILE A 239 -5.53 -5.57 -9.38
C ILE A 239 -6.09 -6.95 -9.75
N ASP A 240 -6.76 -7.07 -10.90
CA ASP A 240 -7.32 -8.33 -11.39
C ASP A 240 -6.22 -9.39 -11.56
N LYS A 241 -5.05 -8.99 -12.10
CA LYS A 241 -3.91 -9.90 -12.27
C LYS A 241 -3.35 -10.38 -10.95
N LEU A 242 -3.27 -9.49 -9.94
CA LEU A 242 -2.82 -9.87 -8.60
C LEU A 242 -3.72 -10.93 -7.99
N PHE A 243 -5.04 -10.73 -8.03
CA PHE A 243 -6.00 -11.68 -7.47
C PHE A 243 -6.02 -13.01 -8.23
N ARG A 244 -5.97 -12.96 -9.56
CA ARG A 244 -5.89 -14.16 -10.37
C ARG A 244 -4.66 -15.00 -10.04
N LEU A 245 -3.48 -14.39 -9.93
CA LEU A 245 -2.26 -15.07 -9.52
C LEU A 245 -2.34 -15.66 -8.12
N ALA A 246 -2.97 -14.94 -7.19
CA ALA A 246 -3.16 -15.44 -5.83
C ALA A 246 -4.06 -16.68 -5.79
N LYS A 247 -5.10 -16.73 -6.64
CA LYS A 247 -5.94 -17.91 -6.83
C LYS A 247 -5.19 -19.07 -7.51
N GLU A 248 -4.52 -18.78 -8.63
CA GLU A 248 -3.71 -19.78 -9.38
C GLU A 248 -2.67 -20.46 -8.47
N ARG A 249 -2.07 -19.71 -7.54
CA ARG A 249 -1.09 -20.22 -6.56
C ARG A 249 -1.71 -20.74 -5.26
N LYS A 250 -3.03 -20.85 -5.20
CA LYS A 250 -3.77 -21.36 -4.01
C LYS A 250 -3.47 -20.58 -2.72
N ILE A 251 -3.16 -19.28 -2.84
CA ILE A 251 -2.99 -18.38 -1.70
C ILE A 251 -4.36 -17.82 -1.27
N MET A 252 -5.29 -17.75 -2.22
CA MET A 252 -6.67 -17.33 -2.03
C MET A 252 -7.62 -18.29 -2.76
N ASP A 253 -8.78 -18.57 -2.17
CA ASP A 253 -9.68 -19.62 -2.67
C ASP A 253 -10.79 -19.07 -3.58
N SER A 254 -11.09 -17.77 -3.54
CA SER A 254 -12.24 -17.17 -4.23
C SER A 254 -11.85 -16.22 -5.35
N ASP A 255 -12.76 -16.10 -6.33
CA ASP A 255 -12.71 -15.03 -7.32
C ASP A 255 -13.13 -13.71 -6.68
N ILE A 256 -12.33 -12.67 -6.88
CA ILE A 256 -12.60 -11.35 -6.33
C ILE A 256 -13.17 -10.47 -7.42
N VAL A 257 -14.40 -9.98 -7.19
CA VAL A 257 -15.03 -9.00 -8.08
C VAL A 257 -14.54 -7.60 -7.75
N VAL A 258 -13.86 -6.97 -8.70
CA VAL A 258 -13.33 -5.62 -8.56
C VAL A 258 -14.37 -4.60 -9.04
N THR A 259 -15.04 -3.93 -8.10
CA THR A 259 -16.01 -2.87 -8.40
C THR A 259 -15.38 -1.51 -8.18
N VAL A 260 -15.30 -0.68 -9.22
CA VAL A 260 -14.67 0.65 -9.19
C VAL A 260 -15.65 1.74 -9.59
N VAL A 261 -15.65 2.85 -8.83
CA VAL A 261 -16.50 4.04 -9.01
C VAL A 261 -15.65 5.31 -9.20
#